data_3f42b2dc8420328bdeaab041cd5216f9
#
_entry.id   3f42b2dc8420328bdeaab041cd5216f9
#
_cell.length_a   1.000
_cell.length_b   1.000
_cell.length_c   1.000
_cell.angle_alpha   90.00
_cell.angle_beta   90.00
_cell.angle_gamma   90.00
#
_symmetry.space_group_name_H-M   'P 1'
#
loop_
_entity.id
_entity.type
_entity.pdbx_description
1 polymer ?
#
loop_
_entity_poly.entity_id
_entity_poly.type
_entity_poly.pdbx_seq_one_letter_code
_entity_poly.pdbx_strand_id
1 'polypeptide(L)'
;MLSPRASVYDAGALPALTEEVELTQALIRNACVNDGGTNVSELPNADLMLAILDGTTADIEYFDAAPGRRSVIARLPGTDSTAPTLMLLGHTDVVPANPDAWQRDPFGGEVVDGFLWGRGSLDMLSYVATMSLAFRDYAAQGIHRGGDVVLALVADEEALGSQGMGWLQEHEPD
;
A
#
# COMPACT_ATOMS: atom_id res chain seq x y z
N MET A 1 25.51 -28.91 -11.02
CA MET A 1 26.03 -27.58 -11.37
C MET A 1 24.89 -26.81 -12.00
N LEU A 2 24.28 -25.87 -11.25
CA LEU A 2 23.26 -24.98 -11.78
C LEU A 2 23.98 -23.82 -12.48
N SER A 3 23.66 -23.61 -13.75
CA SER A 3 24.17 -22.49 -14.56
C SER A 3 23.71 -21.16 -13.92
N PRO A 4 24.57 -20.14 -13.79
CA PRO A 4 24.14 -18.84 -13.30
C PRO A 4 23.11 -18.28 -14.28
N ARG A 5 21.91 -17.95 -13.77
CA ARG A 5 20.92 -17.20 -14.54
C ARG A 5 21.53 -15.85 -14.90
N ALA A 6 21.59 -15.55 -16.18
CA ALA A 6 21.99 -14.24 -16.66
C ALA A 6 21.07 -13.18 -15.99
N SER A 7 21.68 -12.09 -15.51
CA SER A 7 20.96 -10.91 -15.03
C SER A 7 20.04 -10.43 -16.15
N VAL A 8 18.75 -10.34 -15.85
CA VAL A 8 17.73 -9.87 -16.80
C VAL A 8 17.77 -8.34 -16.94
N TYR A 9 18.62 -7.66 -16.17
CA TYR A 9 18.75 -6.21 -16.20
C TYR A 9 20.00 -5.82 -17.01
N ASP A 10 19.75 -5.32 -18.22
CA ASP A 10 20.72 -4.55 -18.96
C ASP A 10 20.90 -3.20 -18.25
N ALA A 11 22.14 -2.92 -17.77
CA ALA A 11 22.48 -1.69 -17.07
C ALA A 11 22.53 -0.45 -18.01
N GLY A 12 21.95 -0.51 -19.19
CA GLY A 12 21.76 0.62 -20.09
C GLY A 12 20.59 1.47 -19.65
N ALA A 13 20.85 2.72 -19.27
CA ALA A 13 19.95 3.81 -18.91
C ALA A 13 18.73 3.35 -18.09
N LEU A 14 18.74 3.63 -16.77
CA LEU A 14 17.57 3.44 -15.92
C LEU A 14 16.35 4.10 -16.59
N PRO A 15 15.21 3.39 -16.72
CA PRO A 15 13.98 4.01 -17.20
C PRO A 15 13.63 5.21 -16.28
N ALA A 16 12.91 6.19 -16.83
CA ALA A 16 12.31 7.24 -16.01
C ALA A 16 11.55 6.57 -14.84
N LEU A 17 11.56 7.22 -13.67
CA LEU A 17 10.80 6.71 -12.52
C LEU A 17 9.36 6.48 -12.96
N THR A 18 8.82 5.32 -12.62
CA THR A 18 7.43 5.01 -12.89
C THR A 18 6.55 5.60 -11.78
N GLU A 19 5.26 5.76 -12.05
CA GLU A 19 4.31 6.27 -11.06
C GLU A 19 4.32 5.41 -9.78
N GLU A 20 4.51 4.10 -9.91
CA GLU A 20 4.62 3.17 -8.76
C GLU A 20 5.82 3.50 -7.87
N VAL A 21 6.95 3.86 -8.48
CA VAL A 21 8.15 4.23 -7.72
C VAL A 21 7.96 5.55 -7.02
N GLU A 22 7.41 6.55 -7.71
CA GLU A 22 7.14 7.89 -7.16
C GLU A 22 6.13 7.80 -6.00
N LEU A 23 5.08 7.02 -6.16
CA LEU A 23 4.09 6.80 -5.11
C LEU A 23 4.70 6.05 -3.90
N THR A 24 5.50 5.02 -4.14
CA THR A 24 6.21 4.30 -3.07
C THR A 24 7.16 5.24 -2.32
N GLN A 25 7.89 6.12 -3.02
CA GLN A 25 8.74 7.12 -2.39
C GLN A 25 7.95 8.08 -1.48
N ALA A 26 6.78 8.51 -1.94
CA ALA A 26 5.91 9.39 -1.15
C ALA A 26 5.42 8.69 0.12
N LEU A 27 4.97 7.43 0.01
CA LEU A 27 4.55 6.61 1.15
C LEU A 27 5.69 6.41 2.17
N ILE A 28 6.92 6.12 1.71
CA ILE A 28 8.08 5.97 2.58
C ILE A 28 8.37 7.28 3.33
N ARG A 29 8.34 8.43 2.64
CA ARG A 29 8.62 9.75 3.21
C ARG A 29 7.60 10.21 4.24
N ASN A 30 6.38 9.71 4.18
CA ASN A 30 5.35 9.96 5.19
C ASN A 30 5.71 9.35 6.55
N ALA A 31 6.63 8.37 6.58
CA ALA A 31 7.17 7.78 7.79
C ALA A 31 6.09 7.36 8.81
N CYS A 32 5.05 6.67 8.35
CA CYS A 32 3.98 6.17 9.21
C CYS A 32 4.49 5.02 10.10
N VAL A 33 5.37 5.37 11.04
CA VAL A 33 6.05 4.41 11.92
C VAL A 33 5.10 3.93 13.01
N ASN A 34 4.93 2.63 13.12
CA ASN A 34 4.17 1.97 14.17
C ASN A 34 5.13 1.27 15.15
N ASP A 35 5.31 1.83 16.31
CA ASP A 35 6.13 1.28 17.40
C ASP A 35 5.30 0.60 18.48
N GLY A 36 3.98 0.43 18.23
CA GLY A 36 3.01 -0.08 19.19
C GLY A 36 2.59 0.95 20.25
N GLY A 37 3.04 2.20 20.11
CA GLY A 37 2.72 3.30 21.02
C GLY A 37 1.38 3.98 20.75
N THR A 38 1.13 5.07 21.46
CA THR A 38 -0.13 5.84 21.36
C THR A 38 -0.07 7.03 20.41
N ASN A 39 1.13 7.41 19.95
CA ASN A 39 1.34 8.55 19.04
C ASN A 39 1.66 8.10 17.61
N VAL A 40 1.05 7.02 17.19
CA VAL A 40 1.22 6.45 15.85
C VAL A 40 0.12 6.95 14.94
N SER A 41 0.45 7.18 13.67
CA SER A 41 -0.56 7.64 12.72
C SER A 41 -0.26 7.14 11.31
N GLU A 42 -1.24 6.51 10.70
CA GLU A 42 -1.27 6.16 9.27
C GLU A 42 -1.99 7.21 8.41
N LEU A 43 -2.52 8.28 9.00
CA LEU A 43 -3.26 9.32 8.28
C LEU A 43 -2.52 9.85 7.04
N PRO A 44 -1.19 10.15 7.08
CA PRO A 44 -0.51 10.65 5.89
C PRO A 44 -0.57 9.69 4.70
N ASN A 45 -0.43 8.38 4.96
CA ASN A 45 -0.53 7.35 3.92
C ASN A 45 -1.98 7.14 3.49
N ALA A 46 -2.93 7.08 4.43
CA ALA A 46 -4.35 6.96 4.13
C ALA A 46 -4.86 8.13 3.27
N ASP A 47 -4.51 9.38 3.63
CA ASP A 47 -4.91 10.57 2.87
C ASP A 47 -4.31 10.57 1.45
N LEU A 48 -3.07 10.13 1.30
CA LEU A 48 -2.44 9.96 -0.02
C LEU A 48 -3.18 8.92 -0.85
N MET A 49 -3.57 7.78 -0.27
CA MET A 49 -4.34 6.74 -0.97
C MET A 49 -5.73 7.23 -1.36
N LEU A 50 -6.43 7.94 -0.49
CA LEU A 50 -7.70 8.57 -0.83
C LEU A 50 -7.57 9.52 -2.03
N ALA A 51 -6.49 10.32 -2.09
CA ALA A 51 -6.21 11.20 -3.22
C ALA A 51 -5.92 10.43 -4.53
N ILE A 52 -5.22 9.29 -4.47
CA ILE A 52 -4.95 8.43 -5.65
C ILE A 52 -6.23 7.78 -6.18
N LEU A 53 -7.16 7.46 -5.30
CA LEU A 53 -8.41 6.79 -5.66
C LEU A 53 -9.53 7.78 -6.01
N ASP A 54 -9.33 9.08 -5.76
CA ASP A 54 -10.31 10.12 -6.09
C ASP A 54 -10.66 10.13 -7.58
N GLY A 55 -11.94 10.31 -7.87
CA GLY A 55 -12.47 10.29 -9.25
C GLY A 55 -12.59 8.90 -9.89
N THR A 56 -12.28 7.82 -9.18
CA THR A 56 -12.60 6.45 -9.64
C THR A 56 -14.09 6.16 -9.48
N THR A 57 -14.56 5.07 -10.11
CA THR A 57 -15.95 4.59 -9.97
C THR A 57 -16.13 3.66 -8.75
N ALA A 58 -15.14 3.57 -7.88
CA ALA A 58 -15.21 2.75 -6.69
C ALA A 58 -16.05 3.40 -5.59
N ASP A 59 -16.72 2.58 -4.80
CA ASP A 59 -17.26 2.98 -3.51
C ASP A 59 -16.09 3.03 -2.53
N ILE A 60 -15.78 4.21 -1.99
CA ILE A 60 -14.62 4.44 -1.13
C ILE A 60 -15.09 4.83 0.26
N GLU A 61 -14.64 4.10 1.25
CA GLU A 61 -14.90 4.34 2.67
C GLU A 61 -13.57 4.37 3.44
N TYR A 62 -13.56 5.05 4.58
CA TYR A 62 -12.45 4.97 5.52
C TYR A 62 -12.98 4.80 6.95
N PHE A 63 -12.19 4.14 7.77
CA PHE A 63 -12.56 3.76 9.14
C PHE A 63 -11.44 4.17 10.09
N ASP A 64 -11.78 4.98 11.07
CA ASP A 64 -10.87 5.44 12.12
C ASP A 64 -11.10 4.58 13.38
N ALA A 65 -10.36 3.48 13.53
CA ALA A 65 -10.45 2.60 14.69
C ALA A 65 -10.02 3.30 15.99
N ALA A 66 -9.08 4.24 15.88
CA ALA A 66 -8.60 5.13 16.93
C ALA A 66 -8.02 6.41 16.31
N PRO A 67 -7.73 7.47 17.09
CA PRO A 67 -7.06 8.64 16.56
C PRO A 67 -5.76 8.28 15.83
N GLY A 68 -5.67 8.64 14.54
CA GLY A 68 -4.54 8.34 13.68
C GLY A 68 -4.56 6.97 13.00
N ARG A 69 -5.44 6.06 13.39
CA ARG A 69 -5.51 4.68 12.89
C ARG A 69 -6.56 4.53 11.80
N ARG A 70 -6.28 5.08 10.62
CA ARG A 70 -7.20 5.07 9.48
C ARG A 70 -6.91 3.93 8.53
N SER A 71 -7.92 3.10 8.29
CA SER A 71 -7.98 2.14 7.19
C SER A 71 -8.82 2.67 6.04
N VAL A 72 -8.46 2.36 4.80
CA VAL A 72 -9.18 2.78 3.58
C VAL A 72 -9.64 1.54 2.84
N ILE A 73 -10.93 1.47 2.53
CA ILE A 73 -11.55 0.39 1.77
C ILE A 73 -12.14 0.97 0.49
N ALA A 74 -11.76 0.44 -0.65
CA ALA A 74 -12.34 0.80 -1.93
C ALA A 74 -12.92 -0.46 -2.61
N ARG A 75 -14.18 -0.40 -3.03
CA ARG A 75 -14.89 -1.51 -3.66
C ARG A 75 -15.35 -1.16 -5.06
N LEU A 76 -15.04 -2.00 -6.00
CA LEU A 76 -15.61 -2.01 -7.34
C LEU A 76 -16.65 -3.12 -7.41
N PRO A 77 -17.97 -2.81 -7.45
CA PRO A 77 -19.01 -3.82 -7.43
C PRO A 77 -18.99 -4.68 -8.69
N GLY A 78 -19.18 -5.97 -8.51
CA GLY A 78 -19.41 -6.94 -9.58
C GLY A 78 -20.86 -6.95 -10.08
N THR A 79 -21.11 -7.71 -11.14
CA THR A 79 -22.45 -7.87 -11.72
C THR A 79 -23.12 -9.18 -11.32
N ASP A 80 -22.40 -10.09 -10.68
CA ASP A 80 -22.87 -11.41 -10.23
C ASP A 80 -22.53 -11.58 -8.74
N SER A 81 -23.54 -11.46 -7.89
CA SER A 81 -23.41 -11.59 -6.45
C SER A 81 -23.04 -13.01 -5.98
N THR A 82 -23.03 -14.00 -6.88
CA THR A 82 -22.60 -15.38 -6.59
C THR A 82 -21.13 -15.62 -6.95
N ALA A 83 -20.50 -14.69 -7.68
CA ALA A 83 -19.10 -14.76 -8.02
C ALA A 83 -18.22 -14.38 -6.81
N PRO A 84 -17.03 -15.00 -6.67
CA PRO A 84 -16.14 -14.69 -5.55
C PRO A 84 -15.61 -13.25 -5.64
N THR A 85 -15.45 -12.63 -4.48
CA THR A 85 -14.75 -11.33 -4.34
C THR A 85 -13.24 -11.53 -4.40
N LEU A 86 -12.55 -10.67 -5.14
CA LEU A 86 -11.11 -10.53 -5.08
C LEU A 86 -10.75 -9.38 -4.12
N MET A 87 -10.03 -9.69 -3.05
CA MET A 87 -9.50 -8.67 -2.15
C MET A 87 -7.99 -8.51 -2.34
N LEU A 88 -7.56 -7.25 -2.54
CA LEU A 88 -6.17 -6.81 -2.48
C LEU A 88 -5.98 -6.18 -1.11
N LEU A 89 -5.21 -6.83 -0.24
CA LEU A 89 -4.99 -6.41 1.14
C LEU A 89 -3.54 -5.96 1.33
N GLY A 90 -3.35 -4.79 1.94
CA GLY A 90 -2.04 -4.28 2.33
C GLY A 90 -2.14 -3.37 3.55
N HIS A 91 -1.02 -3.20 4.27
CA HIS A 91 -0.93 -2.28 5.39
C HIS A 91 -0.13 -1.03 5.03
N THR A 92 -0.41 0.07 5.74
CA THR A 92 0.14 1.39 5.45
C THR A 92 1.12 1.89 6.50
N ASP A 93 1.25 1.19 7.62
CA ASP A 93 2.26 1.40 8.64
C ASP A 93 3.57 0.67 8.33
N VAL A 94 4.61 1.00 9.06
CA VAL A 94 5.93 0.39 8.98
C VAL A 94 6.57 0.30 10.37
N VAL A 95 7.39 -0.72 10.62
CA VAL A 95 8.16 -0.82 11.88
C VAL A 95 9.20 0.30 11.99
N PRO A 96 9.65 0.63 13.21
CA PRO A 96 10.74 1.57 13.45
C PRO A 96 12.03 1.20 12.69
N ALA A 97 12.84 2.20 12.41
CA ALA A 97 14.16 2.04 11.86
C ALA A 97 15.18 2.75 12.77
N ASN A 98 16.32 2.10 13.04
CA ASN A 98 17.46 2.79 13.65
C ASN A 98 18.33 3.40 12.53
N PRO A 99 18.36 4.74 12.33
CA PRO A 99 19.10 5.37 11.25
C PRO A 99 20.60 5.01 11.23
N ASP A 100 21.20 4.78 12.39
CA ASP A 100 22.62 4.43 12.51
C ASP A 100 22.95 3.05 11.92
N ALA A 101 21.94 2.20 11.74
CA ALA A 101 22.07 0.88 11.12
C ALA A 101 21.81 0.90 9.61
N TRP A 102 21.49 2.06 9.02
CA TRP A 102 21.20 2.22 7.61
C TRP A 102 22.34 2.96 6.89
N GLN A 103 22.60 2.56 5.66
CA GLN A 103 23.58 3.24 4.82
C GLN A 103 23.04 4.56 4.23
N ARG A 104 21.72 4.75 4.27
CA ARG A 104 20.97 5.89 3.76
C ARG A 104 19.82 6.21 4.70
N ASP A 105 19.20 7.36 4.54
CA ASP A 105 18.01 7.72 5.29
C ASP A 105 16.92 6.64 5.09
N PRO A 106 16.49 5.93 6.15
CA PRO A 106 15.45 4.92 6.06
C PRO A 106 14.09 5.46 5.58
N PHE A 107 13.86 6.75 5.68
CA PHE A 107 12.64 7.40 5.22
C PHE A 107 12.87 8.36 4.03
N GLY A 108 14.04 8.33 3.41
CA GLY A 108 14.37 9.17 2.26
C GLY A 108 13.69 8.72 0.96
N GLY A 109 13.42 7.42 0.81
CA GLY A 109 12.86 6.88 -0.43
C GLY A 109 13.76 7.12 -1.64
N GLU A 110 15.08 7.02 -1.47
CA GLU A 110 16.06 7.28 -2.53
C GLU A 110 16.09 6.13 -3.54
N VAL A 111 16.22 6.46 -4.85
CA VAL A 111 16.53 5.47 -5.88
C VAL A 111 18.01 5.56 -6.23
N VAL A 112 18.75 4.49 -6.00
CA VAL A 112 20.19 4.41 -6.22
C VAL A 112 20.54 3.11 -6.93
N ASP A 113 21.23 3.20 -8.04
CA ASP A 113 21.65 2.05 -8.85
C ASP A 113 20.47 1.10 -9.22
N GLY A 114 19.27 1.67 -9.43
CA GLY A 114 18.06 0.92 -9.77
C GLY A 114 17.34 0.29 -8.58
N PHE A 115 17.77 0.56 -7.35
CA PHE A 115 17.12 0.06 -6.13
C PHE A 115 16.45 1.21 -5.37
N LEU A 116 15.21 1.00 -4.95
CA LEU A 116 14.51 1.90 -4.05
C LEU A 116 14.88 1.56 -2.60
N TRP A 117 15.50 2.53 -1.93
CA TRP A 117 15.93 2.43 -0.54
C TRP A 117 14.91 3.07 0.40
N GLY A 118 14.49 2.33 1.42
CA GLY A 118 13.64 2.90 2.45
C GLY A 118 12.93 1.84 3.29
N ARG A 119 12.53 2.21 4.51
CA ARG A 119 11.67 1.40 5.36
C ARG A 119 10.29 1.29 4.68
N GLY A 120 9.77 0.08 4.54
CA GLY A 120 8.53 -0.18 3.82
C GLY A 120 8.71 -0.41 2.31
N SER A 121 9.92 -0.24 1.74
CA SER A 121 10.15 -0.50 0.31
C SER A 121 9.88 -1.96 -0.09
N LEU A 122 9.97 -2.90 0.83
CA LEU A 122 9.65 -4.31 0.64
C LEU A 122 8.39 -4.71 1.40
N ASP A 123 8.27 -4.32 2.64
CA ASP A 123 7.17 -4.63 3.55
C ASP A 123 6.54 -3.33 4.06
N MET A 124 5.32 -2.93 3.47
CA MET A 124 4.89 -3.41 2.16
C MET A 124 4.39 -2.25 1.27
N LEU A 125 4.97 -1.03 1.44
CA LEU A 125 4.50 0.19 0.77
C LEU A 125 4.63 0.13 -0.76
N SER A 126 5.59 -0.65 -1.31
CA SER A 126 5.67 -0.89 -2.75
C SER A 126 4.48 -1.69 -3.28
N TYR A 127 4.01 -2.66 -2.51
CA TYR A 127 2.80 -3.41 -2.85
C TYR A 127 1.56 -2.53 -2.69
N VAL A 128 1.48 -1.70 -1.64
CA VAL A 128 0.40 -0.71 -1.47
C VAL A 128 0.33 0.20 -2.70
N ALA A 129 1.44 0.77 -3.14
CA ALA A 129 1.50 1.62 -4.33
C ALA A 129 1.03 0.87 -5.58
N THR A 130 1.60 -0.31 -5.84
CA THR A 130 1.31 -1.09 -7.04
C THR A 130 -0.15 -1.54 -7.09
N MET A 131 -0.68 -2.06 -5.97
CA MET A 131 -2.08 -2.49 -5.89
C MET A 131 -3.05 -1.33 -6.06
N SER A 132 -2.76 -0.17 -5.46
CA SER A 132 -3.62 1.02 -5.55
C SER A 132 -3.68 1.57 -6.98
N LEU A 133 -2.54 1.67 -7.66
CA LEU A 133 -2.49 2.11 -9.05
C LEU A 133 -3.16 1.10 -9.99
N ALA A 134 -2.91 -0.20 -9.80
CA ALA A 134 -3.57 -1.25 -10.57
C ALA A 134 -5.09 -1.24 -10.38
N PHE A 135 -5.57 -1.04 -9.15
CA PHE A 135 -7.00 -0.92 -8.83
C PHE A 135 -7.61 0.32 -9.50
N ARG A 136 -6.96 1.49 -9.39
CA ARG A 136 -7.37 2.74 -10.04
C ARG A 136 -7.48 2.56 -11.56
N ASP A 137 -6.46 2.02 -12.18
CA ASP A 137 -6.39 1.83 -13.62
C ASP A 137 -7.42 0.80 -14.10
N TYR A 138 -7.68 -0.24 -13.29
CA TYR A 138 -8.74 -1.21 -13.55
C TYR A 138 -10.14 -0.57 -13.46
N ALA A 139 -10.36 0.29 -12.46
CA ALA A 139 -11.61 1.07 -12.33
C ALA A 139 -11.87 1.94 -13.57
N ALA A 140 -10.83 2.60 -14.09
CA ALA A 140 -10.92 3.48 -15.26
C ALA A 140 -11.28 2.74 -16.57
N GLN A 141 -11.02 1.44 -16.68
CA GLN A 141 -11.30 0.66 -17.89
C GLN A 141 -12.79 0.38 -18.09
N GLY A 142 -13.63 0.53 -17.07
CA GLY A 142 -15.07 0.26 -17.16
C GLY A 142 -15.42 -1.20 -17.53
N ILE A 143 -14.52 -2.14 -17.24
CA ILE A 143 -14.70 -3.56 -17.60
C ILE A 143 -15.81 -4.16 -16.74
N HIS A 144 -16.69 -4.93 -17.37
CA HIS A 144 -17.66 -5.76 -16.66
C HIS A 144 -16.93 -6.87 -15.90
N ARG A 145 -17.15 -6.93 -14.60
CA ARG A 145 -16.58 -7.92 -13.68
C ARG A 145 -17.69 -8.79 -13.11
N GLY A 146 -17.43 -10.07 -12.92
CA GLY A 146 -18.36 -11.00 -12.26
C GLY A 146 -18.47 -10.64 -10.78
N GLY A 147 -17.47 -10.96 -9.98
CA GLY A 147 -17.41 -10.63 -8.56
C GLY A 147 -16.87 -9.25 -8.27
N ASP A 148 -16.95 -8.84 -7.03
CA ASP A 148 -16.39 -7.59 -6.55
C ASP A 148 -14.86 -7.61 -6.57
N VAL A 149 -14.27 -6.42 -6.72
CA VAL A 149 -12.84 -6.22 -6.46
C VAL A 149 -12.72 -5.21 -5.31
N VAL A 150 -12.05 -5.60 -4.23
CA VAL A 150 -11.86 -4.79 -3.04
C VAL A 150 -10.37 -4.50 -2.87
N LEU A 151 -10.04 -3.24 -2.65
CA LEU A 151 -8.73 -2.80 -2.17
C LEU A 151 -8.89 -2.40 -0.70
N ALA A 152 -8.21 -3.12 0.19
CA ALA A 152 -8.22 -2.88 1.62
C ALA A 152 -6.81 -2.46 2.07
N LEU A 153 -6.66 -1.20 2.47
CA LEU A 153 -5.42 -0.61 2.96
C LEU A 153 -5.59 -0.34 4.45
N VAL A 154 -5.01 -1.22 5.27
CA VAL A 154 -5.28 -1.24 6.70
C VAL A 154 -4.17 -0.57 7.51
N ALA A 155 -4.55 -0.06 8.68
CA ALA A 155 -3.65 0.44 9.71
C ALA A 155 -3.17 -0.71 10.63
N ASP A 156 -2.16 -0.45 11.46
CA ASP A 156 -1.82 -1.22 12.68
C ASP A 156 -1.31 -2.65 12.46
N GLU A 157 -0.95 -3.05 11.24
CA GLU A 157 -0.55 -4.43 10.99
C GLU A 157 0.73 -4.79 11.75
N GLU A 158 1.71 -3.89 11.77
CA GLU A 158 3.03 -4.07 12.40
C GLU A 158 2.95 -4.17 13.95
N ALA A 159 1.78 -3.83 14.53
CA ALA A 159 1.50 -3.99 15.97
C ALA A 159 0.30 -4.90 16.23
N LEU A 160 0.16 -5.98 15.46
CA LEU A 160 -0.83 -7.06 15.59
C LEU A 160 -2.24 -6.73 15.04
N GLY A 161 -2.46 -5.58 14.40
CA GLY A 161 -3.65 -5.28 13.60
C GLY A 161 -4.96 -5.11 14.38
N SER A 162 -4.91 -4.94 15.70
CA SER A 162 -6.13 -4.79 16.52
C SER A 162 -6.90 -3.51 16.25
N GLN A 163 -6.22 -2.47 15.74
CA GLN A 163 -6.80 -1.18 15.32
C GLN A 163 -6.82 -1.02 13.78
N GLY A 164 -6.68 -2.12 13.06
CA GLY A 164 -6.74 -2.23 11.63
C GLY A 164 -7.70 -3.32 11.21
N MET A 165 -7.20 -4.42 10.62
CA MET A 165 -8.03 -5.52 10.13
C MET A 165 -8.85 -6.19 11.24
N GLY A 166 -8.30 -6.31 12.45
CA GLY A 166 -9.05 -6.86 13.59
C GLY A 166 -10.28 -6.02 13.93
N TRP A 167 -10.12 -4.69 13.98
CA TRP A 167 -11.23 -3.78 14.21
C TRP A 167 -12.29 -3.87 13.11
N LEU A 168 -11.85 -3.89 11.83
CA LEU A 168 -12.76 -4.01 10.69
C LEU A 168 -13.61 -5.29 10.75
N GLN A 169 -12.99 -6.44 11.07
CA GLN A 169 -13.71 -7.71 11.20
C GLN A 169 -14.78 -7.70 12.30
N GLU A 170 -14.58 -6.92 13.36
CA GLU A 170 -15.52 -6.84 14.47
C GLU A 170 -16.66 -5.85 14.22
N HIS A 171 -16.42 -4.76 13.47
CA HIS A 171 -17.34 -3.63 13.34
C HIS A 171 -17.95 -3.50 11.95
N GLU A 172 -17.25 -3.96 10.92
CA GLU A 172 -17.62 -3.85 9.50
C GLU A 172 -17.41 -5.21 8.81
N PRO A 173 -18.16 -6.28 9.23
CA PRO A 173 -17.91 -7.65 8.76
C PRO A 173 -18.33 -7.94 7.32
N ASP A 174 -19.04 -7.00 6.63
CA ASP A 174 -19.60 -7.17 5.28
C ASP A 174 -18.65 -6.59 4.21
#